data_ae72b2555791f6b6c0e81f0c96336d1d
#
_entry.id   ae72b2555791f6b6c0e81f0c96336d1d
#
_cell.length_a   1.000
_cell.length_b   1.000
_cell.length_c   1.000
_cell.angle_alpha   90.00
_cell.angle_beta   90.00
_cell.angle_gamma   90.00
#
_symmetry.space_group_name_H-M   'P 1'
#
loop_
_entity.id
_entity.type
_entity.pdbx_description
1 polymer ?
#
loop_
_entity_poly.entity_id
_entity_poly.type
_entity_poly.pdbx_seq_one_letter_code
_entity_poly.pdbx_strand_id
1 'polypeptide(L)'
;MVVWMIIFSVLAVYLLVIFQANRLFVRMKFFNPIQYVYAPVSIIIPARNEEENIGRCLDSLLMQDYPKDLMEIIVVDDQSTDQTANIVNNYQDGRIKLISILEDEKFGKKSAVSKGIQSASNEIIITTDADCVFKKTWLATIVTYKLEHDAVMVAAPVAFRKEKTYLDVFQSLDFISLQGITAVGVSNKIFNMCNGANLLYTKTAFEKVGGFDGIDQIASGDDMLLMEKMDCWLHQITKLNWQMQ
;
A
#
# COMPACT_ATOMS: atom_id res chain seq x y z
N MET A 1 -24.02 20.60 36.74
CA MET A 1 -23.86 19.18 37.11
C MET A 1 -23.96 18.26 35.87
N VAL A 2 -25.06 18.28 35.12
CA VAL A 2 -25.28 17.42 33.95
C VAL A 2 -24.18 17.56 32.88
N VAL A 3 -23.77 18.79 32.54
CA VAL A 3 -22.70 19.03 31.51
C VAL A 3 -21.38 18.37 31.92
N TRP A 4 -20.97 18.48 33.16
CA TRP A 4 -19.75 17.84 33.66
C TRP A 4 -19.85 16.31 33.62
N MET A 5 -21.01 15.74 33.94
CA MET A 5 -21.23 14.29 33.83
C MET A 5 -21.08 13.82 32.38
N ILE A 6 -21.64 14.59 31.44
CA ILE A 6 -21.47 14.26 29.99
C ILE A 6 -20.00 14.32 29.60
N ILE A 7 -19.28 15.40 29.95
CA ILE A 7 -17.86 15.56 29.64
C ILE A 7 -17.03 14.39 30.20
N PHE A 8 -17.22 14.07 31.49
CA PHE A 8 -16.49 12.94 32.11
C PHE A 8 -16.86 11.61 31.52
N SER A 9 -18.12 11.38 31.10
CA SER A 9 -18.53 10.15 30.44
C SER A 9 -17.87 10.00 29.06
N VAL A 10 -17.86 11.07 28.27
CA VAL A 10 -17.19 11.08 26.96
C VAL A 10 -15.68 10.84 27.10
N LEU A 11 -15.04 11.52 28.06
CA LEU A 11 -13.62 11.34 28.36
C LEU A 11 -13.32 9.90 28.79
N ALA A 12 -14.15 9.33 29.65
CA ALA A 12 -13.97 7.94 30.12
C ALA A 12 -14.08 6.93 28.96
N VAL A 13 -15.06 7.10 28.07
CA VAL A 13 -15.21 6.27 26.87
C VAL A 13 -14.00 6.44 25.95
N TYR A 14 -13.55 7.67 25.72
CA TYR A 14 -12.36 7.93 24.89
C TYR A 14 -11.11 7.23 25.46
N LEU A 15 -10.85 7.39 26.76
CA LEU A 15 -9.71 6.74 27.42
C LEU A 15 -9.81 5.21 27.37
N LEU A 16 -11.02 4.66 27.50
CA LEU A 16 -11.25 3.21 27.37
C LEU A 16 -10.90 2.71 25.96
N VAL A 17 -11.33 3.44 24.91
CA VAL A 17 -11.04 3.09 23.52
C VAL A 17 -9.52 3.12 23.27
N ILE A 18 -8.84 4.18 23.69
CA ILE A 18 -7.39 4.30 23.55
C ILE A 18 -6.66 3.17 24.31
N PHE A 19 -7.09 2.89 25.55
CA PHE A 19 -6.51 1.80 26.34
C PHE A 19 -6.66 0.44 25.66
N GLN A 20 -7.85 0.14 25.12
CA GLN A 20 -8.10 -1.10 24.40
C GLN A 20 -7.30 -1.17 23.10
N ALA A 21 -7.23 -0.09 22.32
CA ALA A 21 -6.42 -0.04 21.10
C ALA A 21 -4.93 -0.29 21.43
N ASN A 22 -4.39 0.38 22.45
CA ASN A 22 -3.00 0.16 22.88
C ASN A 22 -2.76 -1.28 23.35
N ARG A 23 -3.69 -1.84 24.15
CA ARG A 23 -3.58 -3.24 24.60
C ARG A 23 -3.57 -4.23 23.45
N LEU A 24 -4.38 -4.00 22.42
CA LEU A 24 -4.42 -4.84 21.21
C LEU A 24 -3.14 -4.66 20.39
N PHE A 25 -2.66 -3.42 20.23
CA PHE A 25 -1.42 -3.09 19.51
C PHE A 25 -0.19 -3.80 20.13
N VAL A 26 -0.02 -3.70 21.45
CA VAL A 26 1.11 -4.35 22.15
C VAL A 26 1.08 -5.88 22.05
N ARG A 27 -0.09 -6.47 21.82
CA ARG A 27 -0.23 -7.92 21.61
C ARG A 27 0.03 -8.38 20.18
N MET A 28 0.11 -7.45 19.24
CA MET A 28 0.44 -7.80 17.86
C MET A 28 1.86 -8.34 17.78
N LYS A 29 2.01 -9.44 17.05
CA LYS A 29 3.33 -10.00 16.77
C LYS A 29 3.86 -9.36 15.50
N PHE A 30 5.09 -8.86 15.56
CA PHE A 30 5.80 -8.40 14.38
C PHE A 30 6.22 -9.61 13.54
N PHE A 31 6.01 -9.50 12.25
CA PHE A 31 6.47 -10.52 11.31
C PHE A 31 7.97 -10.32 11.06
N ASN A 32 8.75 -11.34 11.37
CA ASN A 32 10.19 -11.37 11.10
C ASN A 32 10.52 -12.76 10.56
N PRO A 33 10.61 -12.95 9.24
CA PRO A 33 10.83 -14.26 8.65
C PRO A 33 12.21 -14.79 9.03
N ILE A 34 12.29 -16.08 9.36
CA ILE A 34 13.56 -16.78 9.60
C ILE A 34 14.30 -16.97 8.27
N GLN A 35 13.55 -17.18 7.19
CA GLN A 35 14.05 -17.34 5.84
C GLN A 35 13.11 -16.64 4.86
N TYR A 36 13.67 -15.95 3.87
CA TYR A 36 12.86 -15.35 2.80
C TYR A 36 12.44 -16.39 1.77
N VAL A 37 11.19 -16.30 1.35
CA VAL A 37 10.62 -17.10 0.25
C VAL A 37 10.29 -16.15 -0.90
N TYR A 38 10.65 -16.54 -2.11
CA TYR A 38 10.51 -15.69 -3.30
C TYR A 38 9.47 -16.29 -4.25
N ALA A 39 8.72 -15.42 -4.93
CA ALA A 39 7.79 -15.78 -5.99
C ALA A 39 7.77 -14.67 -7.06
N PRO A 40 7.36 -14.94 -8.30
CA PRO A 40 7.22 -13.90 -9.32
C PRO A 40 6.22 -12.82 -8.89
N VAL A 41 6.60 -11.54 -9.03
CA VAL A 41 5.82 -10.37 -8.58
C VAL A 41 5.88 -9.25 -9.61
N SER A 42 4.74 -8.56 -9.80
CA SER A 42 4.64 -7.33 -10.57
C SER A 42 4.33 -6.15 -9.66
N ILE A 43 5.20 -5.14 -9.67
CA ILE A 43 5.04 -3.90 -8.89
C ILE A 43 4.45 -2.84 -9.82
N ILE A 44 3.27 -2.32 -9.48
CA ILE A 44 2.53 -1.33 -10.26
C ILE A 44 2.68 0.05 -9.61
N ILE A 45 3.15 1.02 -10.39
CA ILE A 45 3.41 2.38 -9.95
C ILE A 45 2.62 3.34 -10.84
N PRO A 46 1.42 3.80 -10.43
CA PRO A 46 0.77 4.90 -11.10
C PRO A 46 1.57 6.18 -10.85
N ALA A 47 1.89 6.92 -11.90
CA ALA A 47 2.68 8.15 -11.82
C ALA A 47 2.03 9.27 -12.63
N ARG A 48 1.91 10.45 -12.04
CA ARG A 48 1.47 11.66 -12.71
C ARG A 48 2.21 12.88 -12.15
N ASN A 49 3.07 13.49 -12.97
CA ASN A 49 3.88 14.63 -12.58
C ASN A 49 4.75 14.35 -11.34
N GLU A 50 5.53 13.28 -11.40
CA GLU A 50 6.38 12.77 -10.31
C GLU A 50 7.88 12.87 -10.65
N GLU A 51 8.29 13.85 -11.48
CA GLU A 51 9.69 14.00 -11.92
C GLU A 51 10.70 14.12 -10.76
N GLU A 52 10.28 14.68 -9.62
CA GLU A 52 11.13 14.81 -8.43
C GLU A 52 11.31 13.50 -7.63
N ASN A 53 10.38 12.55 -7.79
CA ASN A 53 10.25 11.38 -6.92
C ASN A 53 10.52 10.06 -7.62
N ILE A 54 10.04 9.88 -8.85
CA ILE A 54 10.02 8.60 -9.56
C ILE A 54 11.41 7.95 -9.66
N GLY A 55 12.46 8.75 -9.89
CA GLY A 55 13.84 8.22 -9.95
C GLY A 55 14.26 7.55 -8.64
N ARG A 56 14.00 8.19 -7.50
CA ARG A 56 14.33 7.64 -6.18
C ARG A 56 13.50 6.39 -5.84
N CYS A 57 12.24 6.36 -6.26
CA CYS A 57 11.38 5.20 -6.13
C CYS A 57 11.98 4.00 -6.88
N LEU A 58 12.27 4.18 -8.16
CA LEU A 58 12.84 3.13 -9.02
C LEU A 58 14.22 2.65 -8.51
N ASP A 59 15.10 3.55 -8.12
CA ASP A 59 16.41 3.20 -7.55
C ASP A 59 16.25 2.30 -6.32
N SER A 60 15.31 2.62 -5.43
CA SER A 60 15.07 1.83 -4.23
C SER A 60 14.47 0.45 -4.51
N LEU A 61 13.68 0.32 -5.58
CA LEU A 61 13.15 -0.96 -6.06
C LEU A 61 14.23 -1.80 -6.73
N LEU A 62 15.09 -1.19 -7.53
CA LEU A 62 16.20 -1.90 -8.17
C LEU A 62 17.24 -2.42 -7.17
N MET A 63 17.32 -1.80 -5.97
CA MET A 63 18.20 -2.20 -4.86
C MET A 63 17.60 -3.26 -3.93
N GLN A 64 16.41 -3.82 -4.24
CA GLN A 64 15.81 -4.87 -3.40
C GLN A 64 16.66 -6.14 -3.38
N ASP A 65 16.79 -6.75 -2.19
CA ASP A 65 17.38 -8.08 -2.01
C ASP A 65 16.36 -9.15 -2.48
N TYR A 66 16.16 -9.18 -3.80
CA TYR A 66 15.19 -10.05 -4.46
C TYR A 66 15.74 -10.58 -5.79
N PRO A 67 15.46 -11.84 -6.18
CA PRO A 67 15.88 -12.37 -7.48
C PRO A 67 15.36 -11.51 -8.62
N LYS A 68 16.27 -11.02 -9.47
CA LYS A 68 15.94 -10.06 -10.53
C LYS A 68 14.95 -10.60 -11.57
N ASP A 69 15.04 -11.88 -11.85
CA ASP A 69 14.17 -12.62 -12.78
C ASP A 69 12.76 -12.87 -12.26
N LEU A 70 12.54 -12.65 -10.95
CA LEU A 70 11.22 -12.75 -10.31
C LEU A 70 10.54 -11.41 -10.06
N MET A 71 11.13 -10.28 -10.49
CA MET A 71 10.61 -8.94 -10.24
C MET A 71 10.36 -8.17 -11.53
N GLU A 72 9.13 -7.75 -11.75
CA GLU A 72 8.69 -6.85 -12.81
C GLU A 72 8.20 -5.53 -12.19
N ILE A 73 8.58 -4.40 -12.78
CA ILE A 73 8.17 -3.05 -12.35
C ILE A 73 7.43 -2.41 -13.52
N ILE A 74 6.18 -2.05 -13.33
CA ILE A 74 5.34 -1.41 -14.34
C ILE A 74 4.99 -0.01 -13.85
N VAL A 75 5.59 0.99 -14.46
CA VAL A 75 5.20 2.39 -14.25
C VAL A 75 4.11 2.72 -15.25
N VAL A 76 2.99 3.23 -14.74
CA VAL A 76 1.88 3.69 -15.59
C VAL A 76 1.82 5.21 -15.52
N ASP A 77 2.23 5.84 -16.60
CA ASP A 77 2.20 7.29 -16.75
C ASP A 77 0.77 7.75 -17.06
N ASP A 78 0.17 8.44 -16.09
CA ASP A 78 -1.19 8.97 -16.16
C ASP A 78 -1.19 10.39 -16.74
N GLN A 79 -0.77 10.52 -18.01
CA GLN A 79 -0.72 11.78 -18.75
C GLN A 79 0.13 12.86 -18.05
N SER A 80 1.36 12.52 -17.65
CA SER A 80 2.29 13.49 -17.09
C SER A 80 2.68 14.55 -18.12
N THR A 81 2.81 15.78 -17.66
CA THR A 81 3.23 16.96 -18.47
C THR A 81 4.66 17.40 -18.16
N ASP A 82 5.30 16.77 -17.19
CA ASP A 82 6.68 17.00 -16.75
C ASP A 82 7.66 15.95 -17.30
N GLN A 83 8.82 15.78 -16.71
CA GLN A 83 9.85 14.83 -17.14
C GLN A 83 9.63 13.39 -16.63
N THR A 84 8.51 13.07 -15.98
CA THR A 84 8.26 11.75 -15.37
C THR A 84 8.51 10.61 -16.36
N ALA A 85 7.84 10.62 -17.52
CA ALA A 85 7.97 9.57 -18.53
C ALA A 85 9.40 9.46 -19.09
N ASN A 86 10.05 10.62 -19.31
CA ASN A 86 11.43 10.64 -19.80
C ASN A 86 12.42 10.05 -18.79
N ILE A 87 12.25 10.34 -17.50
CA ILE A 87 13.07 9.76 -16.43
C ILE A 87 12.94 8.24 -16.43
N VAL A 88 11.72 7.70 -16.49
CA VAL A 88 11.49 6.26 -16.52
C VAL A 88 12.12 5.61 -17.76
N ASN A 89 11.97 6.20 -18.95
CA ASN A 89 12.54 5.71 -20.20
C ASN A 89 14.07 5.68 -20.22
N ASN A 90 14.73 6.49 -19.38
CA ASN A 90 16.19 6.50 -19.29
C ASN A 90 16.76 5.32 -18.49
N TYR A 91 15.93 4.55 -17.77
CA TYR A 91 16.36 3.33 -17.11
C TYR A 91 16.56 2.21 -18.12
N GLN A 92 17.79 1.73 -18.23
CA GLN A 92 18.17 0.59 -19.10
C GLN A 92 18.14 -0.72 -18.31
N ASP A 93 17.04 -0.98 -17.58
CA ASP A 93 16.84 -2.21 -16.81
C ASP A 93 15.60 -2.93 -17.33
N GLY A 94 15.78 -4.15 -17.84
CA GLY A 94 14.71 -4.94 -18.46
C GLY A 94 13.55 -5.30 -17.52
N ARG A 95 13.68 -5.04 -16.22
CA ARG A 95 12.59 -5.22 -15.25
C ARG A 95 11.59 -4.08 -15.26
N ILE A 96 11.97 -2.89 -15.78
CA ILE A 96 11.13 -1.69 -15.80
C ILE A 96 10.42 -1.60 -17.14
N LYS A 97 9.11 -1.44 -17.09
CA LYS A 97 8.23 -1.16 -18.23
C LYS A 97 7.49 0.14 -17.98
N LEU A 98 7.46 1.03 -18.96
CA LEU A 98 6.63 2.22 -18.97
C LEU A 98 5.40 1.98 -19.83
N ILE A 99 4.22 2.31 -19.33
CA ILE A 99 2.95 2.28 -20.04
C ILE A 99 2.33 3.67 -19.90
N SER A 100 2.00 4.32 -21.01
CA SER A 100 1.31 5.61 -20.97
C SER A 100 -0.18 5.44 -21.20
N ILE A 101 -0.98 6.21 -20.48
CA ILE A 101 -2.41 6.39 -20.73
C ILE A 101 -2.58 7.41 -21.84
N LEU A 102 -3.27 7.04 -22.93
CA LEU A 102 -3.50 7.92 -24.05
C LEU A 102 -4.53 9.01 -23.71
N GLU A 103 -4.52 10.13 -24.45
CA GLU A 103 -5.40 11.29 -24.19
C GLU A 103 -6.90 10.96 -24.29
N ASP A 104 -7.26 9.98 -25.12
CA ASP A 104 -8.63 9.49 -25.32
C ASP A 104 -9.05 8.39 -24.35
N GLU A 105 -8.13 7.90 -23.50
CA GLU A 105 -8.41 6.90 -22.50
C GLU A 105 -8.87 7.52 -21.16
N LYS A 106 -9.58 6.73 -20.38
CA LYS A 106 -9.95 7.12 -19.01
C LYS A 106 -8.67 7.25 -18.17
N PHE A 107 -8.47 8.42 -17.58
CA PHE A 107 -7.30 8.75 -16.74
C PHE A 107 -7.64 8.71 -15.24
N GLY A 108 -6.61 8.85 -14.41
CA GLY A 108 -6.69 8.84 -12.96
C GLY A 108 -6.12 7.56 -12.34
N LYS A 109 -5.78 7.63 -11.05
CA LYS A 109 -5.05 6.57 -10.33
C LYS A 109 -5.64 5.17 -10.52
N LYS A 110 -6.97 5.03 -10.41
CA LYS A 110 -7.65 3.72 -10.59
C LYS A 110 -7.46 3.16 -12.00
N SER A 111 -7.55 4.02 -13.00
CA SER A 111 -7.34 3.65 -14.40
C SER A 111 -5.89 3.21 -14.63
N ALA A 112 -4.93 3.96 -14.10
CA ALA A 112 -3.51 3.63 -14.17
C ALA A 112 -3.20 2.30 -13.49
N VAL A 113 -3.69 2.09 -12.27
CA VAL A 113 -3.53 0.81 -11.56
C VAL A 113 -4.16 -0.35 -12.34
N SER A 114 -5.39 -0.20 -12.85
CA SER A 114 -6.06 -1.23 -13.65
C SER A 114 -5.27 -1.59 -14.91
N LYS A 115 -4.77 -0.58 -15.63
CA LYS A 115 -3.95 -0.78 -16.85
C LYS A 115 -2.64 -1.48 -16.54
N GLY A 116 -1.99 -1.11 -15.42
CA GLY A 116 -0.79 -1.78 -14.94
C GLY A 116 -1.03 -3.25 -14.61
N ILE A 117 -2.13 -3.56 -13.88
CA ILE A 117 -2.48 -4.94 -13.53
C ILE A 117 -2.80 -5.78 -14.76
N GLN A 118 -3.53 -5.24 -15.73
CA GLN A 118 -3.83 -5.93 -16.99
C GLN A 118 -2.55 -6.31 -17.74
N SER A 119 -1.53 -5.44 -17.70
CA SER A 119 -0.24 -5.64 -18.37
C SER A 119 0.74 -6.48 -17.56
N ALA A 120 0.43 -6.77 -16.29
CA ALA A 120 1.28 -7.54 -15.39
C ALA A 120 1.36 -9.01 -15.79
N SER A 121 2.58 -9.57 -15.78
CA SER A 121 2.85 -10.96 -16.14
C SER A 121 2.65 -11.93 -14.96
N ASN A 122 2.65 -11.42 -13.72
CA ASN A 122 2.69 -12.24 -12.51
C ASN A 122 1.37 -12.20 -11.74
N GLU A 123 1.12 -13.25 -10.98
CA GLU A 123 -0.08 -13.40 -10.13
C GLU A 123 -0.03 -12.49 -8.90
N ILE A 124 1.16 -12.29 -8.31
CA ILE A 124 1.33 -11.41 -7.16
C ILE A 124 1.51 -9.97 -7.66
N ILE A 125 0.56 -9.12 -7.31
CA ILE A 125 0.57 -7.69 -7.63
C ILE A 125 0.89 -6.91 -6.36
N ILE A 126 1.79 -5.93 -6.48
CA ILE A 126 2.02 -4.93 -5.43
C ILE A 126 1.76 -3.56 -6.04
N THR A 127 0.93 -2.76 -5.39
CA THR A 127 0.74 -1.35 -5.75
C THR A 127 1.50 -0.45 -4.79
N THR A 128 2.12 0.58 -5.34
CA THR A 128 2.82 1.61 -4.57
C THR A 128 2.77 2.95 -5.28
N ASP A 129 2.96 4.04 -4.53
CA ASP A 129 3.00 5.38 -5.08
C ASP A 129 4.42 5.76 -5.56
N ALA A 130 4.51 6.67 -6.53
CA ALA A 130 5.76 7.06 -7.18
C ALA A 130 6.72 7.86 -6.26
N ASP A 131 6.24 8.36 -5.12
CA ASP A 131 7.02 9.09 -4.10
C ASP A 131 7.58 8.18 -2.98
N CYS A 132 7.25 6.90 -3.02
CA CYS A 132 7.69 5.93 -2.02
C CYS A 132 9.15 5.50 -2.21
N VAL A 133 9.80 5.14 -1.09
CA VAL A 133 11.18 4.61 -1.07
C VAL A 133 11.22 3.42 -0.11
N PHE A 134 11.87 2.34 -0.55
CA PHE A 134 11.80 1.05 0.13
C PHE A 134 13.14 0.65 0.74
N LYS A 135 13.09 -0.06 1.86
CA LYS A 135 14.24 -0.76 2.42
C LYS A 135 14.56 -2.00 1.59
N LYS A 136 15.82 -2.42 1.56
CA LYS A 136 16.30 -3.54 0.73
C LYS A 136 15.53 -4.85 0.91
N THR A 137 15.01 -5.13 2.09
CA THR A 137 14.29 -6.37 2.42
C THR A 137 12.77 -6.26 2.31
N TRP A 138 12.25 -5.08 1.93
CA TRP A 138 10.80 -4.82 1.89
C TRP A 138 10.06 -5.84 1.03
N LEU A 139 10.49 -6.03 -0.22
CA LEU A 139 9.84 -6.91 -1.17
C LEU A 139 9.87 -8.36 -0.70
N ALA A 140 11.04 -8.83 -0.24
CA ALA A 140 11.21 -10.17 0.29
C ALA A 140 10.30 -10.40 1.52
N THR A 141 10.17 -9.41 2.40
CA THR A 141 9.34 -9.50 3.61
C THR A 141 7.85 -9.63 3.27
N ILE A 142 7.32 -8.75 2.41
CA ILE A 142 5.88 -8.73 2.09
C ILE A 142 5.47 -9.99 1.30
N VAL A 143 6.31 -10.46 0.38
CA VAL A 143 6.05 -11.68 -0.40
C VAL A 143 6.15 -12.92 0.48
N THR A 144 7.17 -13.02 1.35
CA THR A 144 7.28 -14.13 2.31
C THR A 144 6.04 -14.21 3.20
N TYR A 145 5.58 -13.06 3.73
CA TYR A 145 4.36 -13.01 4.53
C TYR A 145 3.14 -13.56 3.77
N LYS A 146 2.95 -13.10 2.53
CA LYS A 146 1.86 -13.56 1.65
C LYS A 146 1.89 -15.08 1.50
N LEU A 147 3.07 -15.64 1.26
CA LEU A 147 3.24 -17.07 1.00
C LEU A 147 3.06 -17.92 2.26
N GLU A 148 3.63 -17.51 3.40
CA GLU A 148 3.51 -18.25 4.67
C GLU A 148 2.08 -18.27 5.22
N HIS A 149 1.27 -17.23 4.94
CA HIS A 149 -0.09 -17.10 5.46
C HIS A 149 -1.17 -17.37 4.40
N ASP A 150 -0.77 -17.76 3.19
CA ASP A 150 -1.67 -17.91 2.02
C ASP A 150 -2.62 -16.72 1.87
N ALA A 151 -2.09 -15.51 2.09
CA ALA A 151 -2.87 -14.30 2.11
C ALA A 151 -3.27 -13.88 0.70
N VAL A 152 -4.55 -13.58 0.48
CA VAL A 152 -5.05 -13.05 -0.80
C VAL A 152 -4.71 -11.58 -0.95
N MET A 153 -4.72 -10.84 0.16
CA MET A 153 -4.38 -9.42 0.23
C MET A 153 -3.55 -9.14 1.49
N VAL A 154 -2.55 -8.27 1.34
CA VAL A 154 -1.67 -7.84 2.42
C VAL A 154 -1.57 -6.32 2.39
N ALA A 155 -2.01 -5.66 3.45
CA ALA A 155 -1.82 -4.24 3.66
C ALA A 155 -0.60 -4.03 4.56
N ALA A 156 0.40 -3.31 4.07
CA ALA A 156 1.63 -3.04 4.79
C ALA A 156 1.74 -1.55 5.19
N PRO A 157 2.50 -1.24 6.26
CA PRO A 157 2.61 0.12 6.76
C PRO A 157 3.38 1.05 5.82
N VAL A 158 3.08 2.34 5.95
CA VAL A 158 3.79 3.44 5.31
C VAL A 158 4.19 4.43 6.38
N ALA A 159 5.34 5.09 6.24
CA ALA A 159 5.81 6.12 7.17
C ALA A 159 6.43 7.30 6.40
N PHE A 160 6.37 8.49 6.97
CA PHE A 160 7.09 9.63 6.41
C PHE A 160 8.61 9.42 6.50
N ARG A 161 9.30 9.82 5.44
CA ARG A 161 10.74 9.53 5.31
C ARG A 161 11.64 10.49 6.09
N LYS A 162 11.29 11.78 6.14
CA LYS A 162 12.12 12.82 6.77
C LYS A 162 11.26 13.88 7.42
N GLU A 163 11.55 14.14 8.66
CA GLU A 163 11.00 15.23 9.44
C GLU A 163 12.08 16.33 9.54
N LYS A 164 11.77 17.51 9.02
CA LYS A 164 12.66 18.68 9.04
C LYS A 164 12.18 19.79 9.95
N THR A 165 10.87 19.83 10.17
CA THR A 165 10.21 20.87 10.96
C THR A 165 9.39 20.25 12.09
N TYR A 166 9.01 21.06 13.09
CA TYR A 166 8.09 20.62 14.15
C TYR A 166 6.74 20.17 13.59
N LEU A 167 6.29 20.79 12.50
CA LEU A 167 5.04 20.39 11.83
C LEU A 167 5.17 19.00 11.20
N ASP A 168 6.29 18.72 10.56
CA ASP A 168 6.56 17.39 9.97
C ASP A 168 6.56 16.30 11.06
N VAL A 169 7.18 16.58 12.22
CA VAL A 169 7.19 15.64 13.37
C VAL A 169 5.76 15.41 13.86
N PHE A 170 4.96 16.46 13.98
CA PHE A 170 3.56 16.32 14.42
C PHE A 170 2.75 15.50 13.42
N GLN A 171 2.86 15.80 12.13
CA GLN A 171 2.18 15.04 11.06
C GLN A 171 2.63 13.58 11.01
N SER A 172 3.92 13.31 11.21
CA SER A 172 4.46 11.96 11.27
C SER A 172 3.91 11.17 12.45
N LEU A 173 3.83 11.77 13.63
CA LEU A 173 3.24 11.14 14.82
C LEU A 173 1.74 10.86 14.64
N ASP A 174 1.00 11.80 14.07
CA ASP A 174 -0.43 11.62 13.75
C ASP A 174 -0.62 10.47 12.77
N PHE A 175 0.14 10.46 11.69
CA PHE A 175 0.11 9.41 10.66
C PHE A 175 0.48 8.03 11.23
N ILE A 176 1.55 7.93 12.03
CA ILE A 176 1.95 6.67 12.70
C ILE A 176 0.86 6.18 13.65
N SER A 177 0.22 7.11 14.38
CA SER A 177 -0.88 6.77 15.28
C SER A 177 -2.09 6.21 14.50
N LEU A 178 -2.45 6.84 13.37
CA LEU A 178 -3.50 6.35 12.49
C LEU A 178 -3.16 4.97 11.91
N GLN A 179 -1.92 4.77 11.49
CA GLN A 179 -1.44 3.48 11.04
C GLN A 179 -1.54 2.42 12.15
N GLY A 180 -1.19 2.73 13.40
CA GLY A 180 -1.35 1.84 14.55
C GLY A 180 -2.80 1.43 14.81
N ILE A 181 -3.73 2.40 14.72
CA ILE A 181 -5.18 2.14 14.81
C ILE A 181 -5.63 1.23 13.66
N THR A 182 -5.19 1.52 12.43
CA THR A 182 -5.44 0.70 11.25
C THR A 182 -4.99 -0.75 11.48
N ALA A 183 -3.75 -0.93 11.94
CA ALA A 183 -3.21 -2.25 12.21
C ALA A 183 -4.06 -3.04 13.23
N VAL A 184 -4.46 -2.39 14.33
CA VAL A 184 -5.34 -3.01 15.35
C VAL A 184 -6.70 -3.35 14.76
N GLY A 185 -7.33 -2.41 14.06
CA GLY A 185 -8.67 -2.60 13.48
C GLY A 185 -8.70 -3.74 12.47
N VAL A 186 -7.76 -3.70 11.52
CA VAL A 186 -7.61 -4.72 10.49
C VAL A 186 -7.22 -6.06 11.11
N SER A 187 -6.25 -6.17 12.03
CA SER A 187 -5.82 -7.44 12.64
C SER A 187 -6.88 -8.09 13.51
N ASN A 188 -7.80 -7.33 14.08
CA ASN A 188 -8.87 -7.85 14.92
C ASN A 188 -10.23 -7.90 14.22
N LYS A 189 -10.28 -7.68 12.88
CA LYS A 189 -11.51 -7.69 12.07
C LYS A 189 -12.57 -6.70 12.55
N ILE A 190 -12.17 -5.54 13.06
CA ILE A 190 -13.07 -4.49 13.55
C ILE A 190 -13.52 -3.62 12.38
N PHE A 191 -12.58 -3.25 11.50
CA PHE A 191 -12.82 -2.48 10.27
C PHE A 191 -11.74 -2.76 9.24
N ASN A 192 -12.02 -2.43 7.98
CA ASN A 192 -11.09 -2.53 6.87
C ASN A 192 -10.53 -1.13 6.56
N MET A 193 -9.20 -1.01 6.60
CA MET A 193 -8.47 0.18 6.22
C MET A 193 -7.09 -0.21 5.71
N CYS A 194 -6.62 0.42 4.65
CA CYS A 194 -5.28 0.20 4.11
C CYS A 194 -4.74 1.48 3.47
N ASN A 195 -3.49 1.44 3.03
CA ASN A 195 -2.88 2.50 2.26
C ASN A 195 -2.41 1.93 0.92
N GLY A 196 -2.90 2.48 -0.18
CA GLY A 196 -2.59 2.03 -1.54
C GLY A 196 -1.12 2.13 -1.93
N ALA A 197 -0.34 2.90 -1.17
CA ALA A 197 1.10 3.03 -1.36
C ALA A 197 1.90 1.78 -0.92
N ASN A 198 1.26 0.81 -0.24
CA ASN A 198 1.93 -0.44 0.16
C ASN A 198 0.92 -1.58 0.31
N LEU A 199 0.40 -2.03 -0.83
CA LEU A 199 -0.68 -3.00 -0.89
C LEU A 199 -0.31 -4.14 -1.84
N LEU A 200 -0.37 -5.38 -1.34
CA LEU A 200 -0.17 -6.59 -2.13
C LEU A 200 -1.50 -7.34 -2.24
N TYR A 201 -1.81 -7.85 -3.42
CA TYR A 201 -2.95 -8.75 -3.65
C TYR A 201 -2.70 -9.65 -4.86
N THR A 202 -3.54 -10.66 -5.05
CA THR A 202 -3.47 -11.53 -6.21
C THR A 202 -4.23 -10.92 -7.40
N LYS A 203 -3.69 -11.07 -8.62
CA LYS A 203 -4.33 -10.62 -9.87
C LYS A 203 -5.70 -11.27 -10.02
N THR A 204 -5.78 -12.59 -9.77
CA THR A 204 -7.03 -13.34 -9.78
C THR A 204 -8.07 -12.76 -8.82
N ALA A 205 -7.69 -12.34 -7.61
CA ALA A 205 -8.65 -11.74 -6.67
C ALA A 205 -9.14 -10.38 -7.16
N PHE A 206 -8.24 -9.54 -7.69
CA PHE A 206 -8.59 -8.26 -8.28
C PHE A 206 -9.61 -8.42 -9.42
N GLU A 207 -9.37 -9.36 -10.34
CA GLU A 207 -10.26 -9.64 -11.46
C GLU A 207 -11.63 -10.18 -11.00
N LYS A 208 -11.63 -11.10 -10.04
CA LYS A 208 -12.87 -11.71 -9.51
C LYS A 208 -13.80 -10.72 -8.82
N VAL A 209 -13.27 -9.71 -8.17
CA VAL A 209 -14.10 -8.64 -7.58
C VAL A 209 -14.47 -7.55 -8.59
N GLY A 210 -14.06 -7.69 -9.87
CA GLY A 210 -14.28 -6.70 -10.91
C GLY A 210 -13.46 -5.42 -10.71
N GLY A 211 -12.27 -5.54 -10.09
CA GLY A 211 -11.36 -4.42 -9.87
C GLY A 211 -12.05 -3.20 -9.27
N PHE A 212 -11.90 -2.05 -9.93
CA PHE A 212 -12.51 -0.79 -9.49
C PHE A 212 -13.91 -0.52 -10.06
N ASP A 213 -14.55 -1.50 -10.75
CA ASP A 213 -15.90 -1.33 -11.27
C ASP A 213 -16.90 -1.02 -10.15
N GLY A 214 -17.76 -0.03 -10.38
CA GLY A 214 -18.74 0.45 -9.40
C GLY A 214 -18.21 1.40 -8.33
N ILE A 215 -16.87 1.57 -8.22
CA ILE A 215 -16.21 2.52 -7.32
C ILE A 215 -15.33 3.51 -8.08
N ASP A 216 -15.33 3.45 -9.39
CA ASP A 216 -14.51 4.26 -10.29
C ASP A 216 -14.89 5.75 -10.28
N GLN A 217 -16.12 6.07 -9.91
CA GLN A 217 -16.63 7.46 -9.79
C GLN A 217 -16.27 8.13 -8.47
N ILE A 218 -15.75 7.40 -7.47
CA ILE A 218 -15.39 7.94 -6.16
C ILE A 218 -13.95 8.45 -6.25
N ALA A 219 -13.71 9.73 -5.95
CA ALA A 219 -12.44 10.39 -6.18
C ALA A 219 -11.28 9.90 -5.28
N SER A 220 -11.57 9.32 -4.10
CA SER A 220 -10.56 8.86 -3.13
C SER A 220 -10.99 7.57 -2.44
N GLY A 221 -10.05 6.91 -1.73
CA GLY A 221 -10.33 5.68 -0.99
C GLY A 221 -10.43 4.43 -1.87
N ASP A 222 -9.78 4.45 -3.02
CA ASP A 222 -9.71 3.34 -3.97
C ASP A 222 -9.17 2.05 -3.34
N ASP A 223 -8.16 2.17 -2.51
CA ASP A 223 -7.53 1.10 -1.75
C ASP A 223 -8.48 0.49 -0.70
N MET A 224 -9.13 1.34 0.10
CA MET A 224 -10.11 0.89 1.11
C MET A 224 -11.32 0.23 0.47
N LEU A 225 -11.88 0.82 -0.57
CA LEU A 225 -13.03 0.28 -1.29
C LEU A 225 -12.69 -1.03 -1.99
N LEU A 226 -11.49 -1.15 -2.57
CA LEU A 226 -11.01 -2.41 -3.12
C LEU A 226 -10.86 -3.48 -2.04
N MET A 227 -10.29 -3.11 -0.88
CA MET A 227 -10.16 -4.00 0.26
C MET A 227 -11.53 -4.49 0.76
N GLU A 228 -12.53 -3.61 0.83
CA GLU A 228 -13.89 -3.97 1.21
C GLU A 228 -14.54 -4.94 0.20
N LYS A 229 -14.38 -4.70 -1.10
CA LYS A 229 -14.84 -5.63 -2.15
C LYS A 229 -14.19 -7.01 -2.01
N MET A 230 -12.89 -7.06 -1.76
CA MET A 230 -12.16 -8.31 -1.56
C MET A 230 -12.59 -9.03 -0.27
N ASP A 231 -12.80 -8.31 0.83
CA ASP A 231 -13.25 -8.90 2.10
C ASP A 231 -14.66 -9.50 1.99
N CYS A 232 -15.59 -8.76 1.39
CA CYS A 232 -16.96 -9.23 1.14
C CYS A 232 -17.00 -10.49 0.27
N TRP A 233 -16.09 -10.60 -0.71
CA TRP A 233 -16.10 -11.73 -1.64
C TRP A 233 -15.32 -12.94 -1.11
N LEU A 234 -14.18 -12.72 -0.43
CA LEU A 234 -13.24 -13.78 -0.07
C LEU A 234 -13.37 -14.27 1.39
N HIS A 235 -14.08 -13.53 2.25
CA HIS A 235 -14.11 -13.73 3.71
C HIS A 235 -12.72 -13.91 4.37
N GLN A 236 -11.63 -13.59 3.65
CA GLN A 236 -10.24 -13.83 4.04
C GLN A 236 -9.33 -12.68 3.64
N ILE A 237 -9.33 -11.60 4.41
CA ILE A 237 -8.20 -10.67 4.38
C ILE A 237 -7.24 -11.11 5.47
N THR A 238 -6.07 -11.57 5.09
CA THR A 238 -4.99 -11.89 6.04
C THR A 238 -4.08 -10.67 6.19
N LYS A 239 -3.69 -10.38 7.42
CA LYS A 239 -3.27 -9.08 7.91
C LYS A 239 -1.81 -9.07 8.31
N LEU A 240 -1.05 -8.10 7.81
CA LEU A 240 0.35 -7.96 8.13
C LEU A 240 0.55 -7.53 9.59
N ASN A 241 1.41 -8.25 10.31
CA ASN A 241 1.98 -7.76 11.55
C ASN A 241 3.01 -6.68 11.24
N TRP A 242 2.84 -5.52 11.86
CA TRP A 242 3.65 -4.34 11.65
C TRP A 242 5.11 -4.53 12.07
N GLN A 243 6.03 -4.19 11.17
CA GLN A 243 7.37 -3.81 11.56
C GLN A 243 7.57 -2.32 11.24
N MET A 244 7.55 -1.49 12.27
CA MET A 244 8.25 -0.22 12.20
C MET A 244 9.75 -0.54 12.31
N GLN A 245 10.47 -0.35 11.24
CA GLN A 245 11.94 -0.35 11.24
C GLN A 245 12.43 1.07 11.04
#